data_d81ee71f1b2df44663c7fa82abfe58f4
#
_entry.id   d81ee71f1b2df44663c7fa82abfe58f4
#
_cell.length_a   1.000
_cell.length_b   1.000
_cell.length_c   1.000
_cell.angle_alpha   90.00
_cell.angle_beta   90.00
_cell.angle_gamma   90.00
#
_symmetry.space_group_name_H-M   'P 1'
#
loop_
_entity.id
_entity.type
_entity.pdbx_description
1 polymer ?
#
loop_
_entity_poly.entity_id
_entity_poly.type
_entity_poly.pdbx_seq_one_letter_code
_entity_poly.pdbx_strand_id
1 'polypeptide(L)'
;MGQPINYDLAKDALQKLNTDDTISSAHGLLCGFYCVKQDIQLDDWLNEILVSIDLNNLLEKESHHVLAEIFNNTSEQLADPTLNFSPVIADDASPLREQANTLIEWCQGFLVGLGLSSVETSDE
;
A
#
# COMPACT_ATOMS: atom_id res chain seq x y z
N MET A 1 -10.80 -0.64 15.05
CA MET A 1 -9.62 -0.95 15.80
C MET A 1 -8.45 -1.20 14.91
N GLY A 2 -7.61 -0.28 14.80
CA GLY A 2 -6.51 -0.40 13.86
C GLY A 2 -5.37 -1.26 14.38
N GLN A 3 -5.35 -2.52 14.03
CA GLN A 3 -4.17 -3.32 14.29
C GLN A 3 -3.10 -2.94 13.28
N PRO A 4 -1.83 -2.90 13.71
CA PRO A 4 -0.75 -2.60 12.77
C PRO A 4 -0.71 -3.64 11.66
N ILE A 5 -0.40 -3.19 10.47
CA ILE A 5 -0.25 -4.09 9.32
C ILE A 5 1.05 -4.86 9.50
N ASN A 6 0.97 -6.18 9.38
CA ASN A 6 2.14 -7.04 9.50
C ASN A 6 2.95 -6.94 8.19
N TYR A 7 4.15 -6.39 8.29
CA TYR A 7 5.01 -6.17 7.12
C TYR A 7 5.31 -7.49 6.39
N ASP A 8 5.69 -8.52 7.13
CA ASP A 8 6.08 -9.79 6.50
C ASP A 8 4.92 -10.45 5.77
N LEU A 9 3.74 -10.43 6.37
CA LEU A 9 2.55 -10.99 5.76
C LEU A 9 2.17 -10.22 4.49
N ALA A 10 2.21 -8.90 4.57
CA ALA A 10 1.88 -8.05 3.44
C ALA A 10 2.89 -8.23 2.30
N LYS A 11 4.18 -8.28 2.64
CA LYS A 11 5.24 -8.48 1.65
C LYS A 11 5.06 -9.82 0.94
N ASP A 12 4.80 -10.87 1.70
CA ASP A 12 4.60 -12.20 1.16
C ASP A 12 3.40 -12.25 0.22
N ALA A 13 2.31 -11.61 0.63
CA ALA A 13 1.09 -11.58 -0.19
C ALA A 13 1.34 -10.88 -1.53
N LEU A 14 2.05 -9.75 -1.50
CA LEU A 14 2.32 -9.01 -2.72
C LEU A 14 3.25 -9.77 -3.66
N GLN A 15 4.22 -10.50 -3.10
CA GLN A 15 5.17 -11.27 -3.91
C GLN A 15 4.50 -12.38 -4.70
N LYS A 16 3.33 -12.83 -4.25
CA LYS A 16 2.58 -13.88 -4.96
C LYS A 16 1.75 -13.32 -6.11
N LEU A 17 1.73 -12.00 -6.24
CA LEU A 17 0.98 -11.34 -7.30
C LEU A 17 1.94 -10.77 -8.33
N ASN A 18 1.41 -10.49 -9.52
CA ASN A 18 2.21 -9.99 -10.62
C ASN A 18 2.39 -8.48 -10.49
N THR A 19 3.50 -8.06 -9.91
CA THR A 19 3.79 -6.65 -9.68
C THR A 19 5.29 -6.41 -9.63
N ASP A 20 5.70 -5.21 -10.01
CA ASP A 20 7.09 -4.77 -9.87
C ASP A 20 7.32 -3.94 -8.61
N ASP A 21 6.25 -3.64 -7.88
CA ASP A 21 6.33 -2.81 -6.68
C ASP A 21 6.65 -3.62 -5.44
N THR A 22 7.33 -3.00 -4.48
CA THR A 22 7.49 -3.57 -3.15
C THR A 22 6.28 -3.18 -2.31
N ILE A 23 6.06 -3.91 -1.22
CA ILE A 23 4.92 -3.59 -0.35
C ILE A 23 5.07 -2.19 0.27
N SER A 24 6.29 -1.77 0.55
CA SER A 24 6.52 -0.43 1.10
C SER A 24 6.17 0.65 0.08
N SER A 25 6.62 0.50 -1.17
CA SER A 25 6.28 1.46 -2.21
C SER A 25 4.79 1.44 -2.52
N ALA A 26 4.17 0.26 -2.52
CA ALA A 26 2.73 0.13 -2.77
C ALA A 26 1.92 0.82 -1.68
N HIS A 27 2.31 0.65 -0.42
CA HIS A 27 1.62 1.30 0.68
C HIS A 27 1.81 2.82 0.64
N GLY A 28 3.03 3.28 0.32
CA GLY A 28 3.29 4.70 0.15
C GLY A 28 2.41 5.29 -0.94
N LEU A 29 2.30 4.59 -2.06
CA LEU A 29 1.45 5.01 -3.18
C LEU A 29 0.00 5.21 -2.73
N LEU A 30 -0.52 4.26 -1.96
CA LEU A 30 -1.88 4.33 -1.43
C LEU A 30 -2.06 5.57 -0.56
N CYS A 31 -1.10 5.83 0.33
CA CYS A 31 -1.17 6.99 1.21
C CYS A 31 -1.10 8.29 0.42
N GLY A 32 -0.30 8.32 -0.64
CA GLY A 32 -0.23 9.48 -1.52
C GLY A 32 -1.56 9.74 -2.21
N PHE A 33 -2.22 8.68 -2.67
CA PHE A 33 -3.56 8.82 -3.26
C PHE A 33 -4.54 9.43 -2.26
N TYR A 34 -4.54 8.94 -1.02
CA TYR A 34 -5.46 9.44 -0.01
C TYR A 34 -5.25 10.90 0.33
N CYS A 35 -4.03 11.38 0.21
CA CYS A 35 -3.75 12.79 0.50
C CYS A 35 -4.43 13.73 -0.48
N VAL A 36 -4.65 13.27 -1.70
CA VAL A 36 -5.26 14.09 -2.75
C VAL A 36 -6.73 13.75 -2.93
N LYS A 37 -7.08 12.48 -2.79
CA LYS A 37 -8.42 11.99 -3.13
C LYS A 37 -8.89 11.03 -2.05
N GLN A 38 -9.75 11.50 -1.16
CA GLN A 38 -10.16 10.72 0.00
C GLN A 38 -11.16 9.62 -0.31
N ASP A 39 -11.78 9.65 -1.48
CA ASP A 39 -12.77 8.65 -1.88
C ASP A 39 -12.19 7.57 -2.81
N ILE A 40 -10.88 7.39 -2.77
CA ILE A 40 -10.21 6.37 -3.59
C ILE A 40 -10.75 4.98 -3.25
N GLN A 41 -10.89 4.16 -4.29
CA GLN A 41 -11.38 2.80 -4.16
C GLN A 41 -10.24 1.79 -4.26
N LEU A 42 -10.49 0.59 -3.74
CA LEU A 42 -9.49 -0.48 -3.76
C LEU A 42 -8.99 -0.74 -5.18
N ASP A 43 -9.91 -0.77 -6.16
CA ASP A 43 -9.52 -1.05 -7.54
C ASP A 43 -8.58 0.01 -8.10
N ASP A 44 -8.72 1.26 -7.68
CA ASP A 44 -7.83 2.33 -8.14
C ASP A 44 -6.39 2.04 -7.75
N TRP A 45 -6.21 1.59 -6.52
CA TRP A 45 -4.88 1.26 -6.00
C TRP A 45 -4.32 0.01 -6.66
N LEU A 46 -5.14 -1.05 -6.75
CA LEU A 46 -4.70 -2.32 -7.32
C LEU A 46 -4.31 -2.16 -8.79
N ASN A 47 -5.05 -1.35 -9.54
CA ASN A 47 -4.73 -1.12 -10.94
C ASN A 47 -3.36 -0.47 -11.13
N GLU A 48 -2.89 0.27 -10.15
CA GLU A 48 -1.58 0.91 -10.25
C GLU A 48 -0.44 -0.01 -9.86
N ILE A 49 -0.67 -0.98 -8.98
CA ILE A 49 0.41 -1.81 -8.47
C ILE A 49 0.44 -3.20 -9.09
N LEU A 50 -0.64 -3.65 -9.71
CA LEU A 50 -0.71 -5.02 -10.25
C LEU A 50 -0.82 -4.98 -11.77
N VAL A 51 -0.12 -5.92 -12.42
CA VAL A 51 -0.26 -6.10 -13.85
C VAL A 51 -1.57 -6.82 -14.15
N SER A 52 -1.85 -7.87 -13.38
CA SER A 52 -3.09 -8.62 -13.54
C SER A 52 -3.32 -9.50 -12.32
N ILE A 53 -4.57 -9.88 -12.09
CA ILE A 53 -4.93 -10.82 -11.04
C ILE A 53 -5.81 -11.90 -11.64
N ASP A 54 -5.49 -13.16 -11.33
CA ASP A 54 -6.33 -14.29 -11.69
C ASP A 54 -7.08 -14.75 -10.43
N LEU A 55 -8.33 -14.35 -10.30
CA LEU A 55 -9.12 -14.70 -9.13
C LEU A 55 -9.53 -16.15 -9.08
N ASN A 56 -9.26 -16.92 -10.15
CA ASN A 56 -9.45 -18.36 -10.13
C ASN A 56 -8.26 -19.07 -9.46
N ASN A 57 -7.14 -18.38 -9.31
CA ASN A 57 -5.98 -18.91 -8.61
C ASN A 57 -6.14 -18.64 -7.13
N LEU A 58 -6.16 -19.71 -6.33
CA LEU A 58 -6.42 -19.59 -4.90
C LEU A 58 -5.39 -18.71 -4.18
N LEU A 59 -4.11 -18.84 -4.54
CA LEU A 59 -3.06 -18.04 -3.91
C LEU A 59 -3.22 -16.56 -4.21
N GLU A 60 -3.55 -16.23 -5.45
CA GLU A 60 -3.76 -14.83 -5.82
C GLU A 60 -5.01 -14.28 -5.16
N LYS A 61 -6.04 -15.11 -4.99
CA LYS A 61 -7.25 -14.69 -4.31
C LYS A 61 -6.98 -14.37 -2.84
N GLU A 62 -6.18 -15.19 -2.18
CA GLU A 62 -5.81 -14.97 -0.79
C GLU A 62 -4.95 -13.70 -0.66
N SER A 63 -4.03 -13.49 -1.58
CA SER A 63 -3.20 -12.30 -1.58
C SER A 63 -4.03 -11.04 -1.81
N HIS A 64 -5.00 -11.13 -2.71
CA HIS A 64 -5.94 -10.04 -2.95
C HIS A 64 -6.66 -9.67 -1.65
N HIS A 65 -7.07 -10.68 -0.88
CA HIS A 65 -7.76 -10.45 0.39
C HIS A 65 -6.86 -9.70 1.38
N VAL A 66 -5.57 -10.08 1.45
CA VAL A 66 -4.63 -9.40 2.33
C VAL A 66 -4.46 -7.93 1.91
N LEU A 67 -4.35 -7.68 0.60
CA LEU A 67 -4.22 -6.31 0.11
C LEU A 67 -5.48 -5.49 0.41
N ALA A 68 -6.65 -6.12 0.31
CA ALA A 68 -7.90 -5.43 0.65
C ALA A 68 -7.93 -5.05 2.13
N GLU A 69 -7.40 -5.90 3.00
CA GLU A 69 -7.32 -5.58 4.41
C GLU A 69 -6.35 -4.42 4.67
N ILE A 70 -5.23 -4.40 3.95
CA ILE A 70 -4.29 -3.29 4.05
C ILE A 70 -4.96 -1.99 3.63
N PHE A 71 -5.70 -2.03 2.53
CA PHE A 71 -6.42 -0.86 2.04
C PHE A 71 -7.39 -0.34 3.11
N ASN A 72 -8.20 -1.24 3.68
CA ASN A 72 -9.20 -0.85 4.67
C ASN A 72 -8.56 -0.32 5.94
N ASN A 73 -7.50 -0.96 6.42
CA ASN A 73 -6.77 -0.51 7.60
C ASN A 73 -6.18 0.87 7.39
N THR A 74 -5.57 1.09 6.23
CA THR A 74 -4.95 2.38 5.92
C THR A 74 -6.01 3.47 5.86
N SER A 75 -7.15 3.16 5.24
CA SER A 75 -8.26 4.11 5.16
C SER A 75 -8.73 4.52 6.55
N GLU A 76 -8.87 3.55 7.45
CA GLU A 76 -9.30 3.83 8.81
C GLU A 76 -8.28 4.66 9.58
N GLN A 77 -7.00 4.32 9.43
CA GLN A 77 -5.95 5.04 10.14
C GLN A 77 -5.85 6.49 9.69
N LEU A 78 -6.01 6.74 8.41
CA LEU A 78 -5.91 8.09 7.88
C LEU A 78 -7.17 8.92 8.17
N ALA A 79 -8.31 8.25 8.33
CA ALA A 79 -9.55 8.96 8.62
C ALA A 79 -9.72 9.30 10.10
N ASP A 80 -9.03 8.60 10.98
CA ASP A 80 -9.20 8.76 12.42
C ASP A 80 -7.88 9.19 13.08
N PRO A 81 -7.74 10.45 13.47
CA PRO A 81 -6.48 10.93 14.06
C PRO A 81 -6.14 10.30 15.40
N THR A 82 -7.06 9.58 16.03
CA THR A 82 -6.74 8.87 17.27
C THR A 82 -6.03 7.55 17.03
N LEU A 83 -6.05 7.04 15.80
CA LEU A 83 -5.32 5.82 15.44
C LEU A 83 -3.91 6.19 15.05
N ASN A 84 -2.95 5.38 15.50
CA ASN A 84 -1.55 5.61 15.19
C ASN A 84 -1.26 5.12 13.79
N PHE A 85 -1.08 6.03 12.85
CA PHE A 85 -0.68 5.67 11.51
C PHE A 85 0.76 5.18 11.52
N SER A 86 1.03 4.14 10.75
CA SER A 86 2.38 3.60 10.65
C SER A 86 2.63 3.13 9.22
N PRO A 87 3.72 3.56 8.59
CA PRO A 87 4.03 3.08 7.24
C PRO A 87 4.36 1.59 7.28
N VAL A 88 4.07 0.90 6.18
CA VAL A 88 4.39 -0.53 6.07
C VAL A 88 5.83 -0.65 5.60
N ILE A 89 6.73 -0.78 6.55
CA ILE A 89 8.16 -0.90 6.30
C ILE A 89 8.71 -2.01 7.19
N ALA A 90 9.97 -2.39 6.95
CA ALA A 90 10.62 -3.41 7.76
C ALA A 90 10.64 -2.97 9.23
N ASP A 91 10.41 -3.92 10.14
CA ASP A 91 10.26 -3.60 11.55
C ASP A 91 11.59 -3.49 12.27
N ASP A 92 11.52 -3.21 13.59
CA ASP A 92 12.70 -2.99 14.42
C ASP A 92 13.60 -4.22 14.51
N ALA A 93 13.04 -5.40 14.25
CA ALA A 93 13.83 -6.63 14.30
C ALA A 93 14.68 -6.82 13.04
N SER A 94 14.39 -6.07 11.98
CA SER A 94 15.14 -6.16 10.74
C SER A 94 16.44 -5.37 10.81
N PRO A 95 17.46 -5.71 9.98
CA PRO A 95 18.68 -4.91 9.92
C PRO A 95 18.37 -3.45 9.59
N LEU A 96 19.16 -2.56 10.16
CA LEU A 96 18.96 -1.12 9.97
C LEU A 96 18.95 -0.74 8.49
N ARG A 97 19.83 -1.36 7.70
CA ARG A 97 19.86 -1.09 6.26
C ARG A 97 18.53 -1.42 5.58
N GLU A 98 17.92 -2.54 5.98
CA GLU A 98 16.63 -2.92 5.41
C GLU A 98 15.53 -1.95 5.84
N GLN A 99 15.56 -1.52 7.10
CA GLN A 99 14.60 -0.53 7.58
C GLN A 99 14.72 0.76 6.78
N ALA A 100 15.94 1.21 6.55
CA ALA A 100 16.17 2.44 5.79
C ALA A 100 15.71 2.29 4.33
N ASN A 101 16.03 1.16 3.70
CA ASN A 101 15.64 0.93 2.32
C ASN A 101 14.12 0.90 2.15
N THR A 102 13.41 0.24 3.06
CA THR A 102 11.95 0.17 2.95
C THR A 102 11.31 1.53 3.21
N LEU A 103 11.90 2.32 4.09
CA LEU A 103 11.40 3.69 4.31
C LEU A 103 11.57 4.54 3.05
N ILE A 104 12.72 4.42 2.38
CA ILE A 104 12.96 5.15 1.13
C ILE A 104 11.95 4.71 0.07
N GLU A 105 11.71 3.41 -0.05
CA GLU A 105 10.73 2.87 -0.99
C GLU A 105 9.33 3.42 -0.69
N TRP A 106 8.98 3.48 0.59
CA TRP A 106 7.69 4.01 0.99
C TRP A 106 7.55 5.48 0.58
N CYS A 107 8.59 6.28 0.84
CA CYS A 107 8.58 7.69 0.48
C CYS A 107 8.48 7.90 -1.03
N GLN A 108 9.20 7.08 -1.80
CA GLN A 108 9.13 7.15 -3.25
C GLN A 108 7.72 6.84 -3.75
N GLY A 109 7.11 5.79 -3.19
CA GLY A 109 5.74 5.43 -3.54
C GLY A 109 4.77 6.56 -3.19
N PHE A 110 4.95 7.17 -2.04
CA PHE A 110 4.10 8.28 -1.60
C PHE A 110 4.15 9.44 -2.59
N LEU A 111 5.36 9.79 -3.03
CA LEU A 111 5.53 10.89 -3.99
C LEU A 111 4.88 10.55 -5.33
N VAL A 112 5.03 9.31 -5.79
CA VAL A 112 4.37 8.87 -7.02
C VAL A 112 2.85 8.97 -6.88
N GLY A 113 2.31 8.52 -5.73
CA GLY A 113 0.88 8.60 -5.48
C GLY A 113 0.35 10.01 -5.51
N LEU A 114 1.09 10.95 -4.89
CA LEU A 114 0.72 12.35 -4.93
C LEU A 114 0.71 12.88 -6.37
N GLY A 115 1.75 12.52 -7.14
CA GLY A 115 1.86 12.98 -8.52
C GLY A 115 0.75 12.48 -9.41
N LEU A 116 0.46 11.19 -9.33
CA LEU A 116 -0.58 10.60 -10.16
C LEU A 116 -1.96 11.19 -9.83
N SER A 117 -2.28 11.32 -8.55
CA SER A 117 -3.56 11.88 -8.14
C SER A 117 -3.68 13.35 -8.52
N SER A 118 -2.58 14.10 -8.41
CA SER A 118 -2.59 15.51 -8.76
C SER A 118 -2.83 15.73 -10.25
N VAL A 119 -2.23 14.85 -11.08
CA VAL A 119 -2.43 14.93 -12.53
C VAL A 119 -3.89 14.70 -12.88
N GLU A 120 -4.52 13.68 -12.27
CA GLU A 120 -5.94 13.42 -12.51
C GLU A 120 -6.80 14.60 -12.08
N THR A 121 -6.48 15.19 -10.94
CA THR A 121 -7.25 16.31 -10.40
C THR A 121 -7.12 17.56 -11.25
N SER A 122 -5.93 17.80 -11.79
CA SER A 122 -5.68 19.02 -12.56
C SER A 122 -6.15 18.93 -14.00
N ASP A 123 -6.66 17.78 -14.39
CA ASP A 123 -7.12 17.54 -15.77
C ASP A 123 -8.56 17.99 -15.99
N GLU A 124 -9.00 18.89 -15.19
CA GLU A 124 -10.36 19.45 -15.25
C GLU A 124 -10.56 20.38 -16.43
#